data_e3a75080d3dc257e8c9ce89bb05b9564
#
_entry.id   e3a75080d3dc257e8c9ce89bb05b9564
#
_cell.length_a   1.000
_cell.length_b   1.000
_cell.length_c   1.000
_cell.angle_alpha   90.00
_cell.angle_beta   90.00
_cell.angle_gamma   90.00
#
_symmetry.space_group_name_H-M   'P 1'
#
loop_
_entity.id
_entity.type
_entity.pdbx_description
1 polymer ?
#
loop_
_entity_poly.entity_id
_entity_poly.type
_entity_poly.pdbx_seq_one_letter_code
_entity_poly.pdbx_strand_id
1 'polypeptide(L)'
;GIEVIYDTFDTNEAMYPRVEADPSLYDVICPSDYMIEKMIQNDVLQEIDWDQITNKENIGEVYLKSCEGFDPGNKYCVPYTFGTVGILYNKELVDEDAVIDSWDVLWDETYKNDIIMQDSVRDAFMISLKRLGYSCNTTDEDELNEAMEELKIQSKLNKAYTIDEVRDKMINGAAAIGVIYSGEYLYCQEENEDLEYVIPKEGTNIWYDGWVITKGSENVENAHKWIDFLCSQEAAYDNFEYIYYGTPNIAAQELIDEDIINNPGVFPDEETIEKCEVYNYLGEEAE
;
A
#
# COMPACT_ATOMS: atom_id res chain seq x y z
N GLY A 1 -13.76 30.46 -5.95
CA GLY A 1 -13.11 29.15 -6.11
C GLY A 1 -11.81 29.14 -5.34
N ILE A 2 -11.30 27.96 -5.06
CA ILE A 2 -9.98 27.74 -4.45
C ILE A 2 -8.99 27.53 -5.61
N GLU A 3 -7.85 28.23 -5.59
CA GLU A 3 -6.74 27.94 -6.47
C GLU A 3 -5.85 26.90 -5.79
N VAL A 4 -5.59 25.78 -6.48
CA VAL A 4 -4.74 24.72 -6.00
C VAL A 4 -3.39 24.82 -6.70
N ILE A 5 -2.31 25.01 -5.91
CA ILE A 5 -0.94 24.96 -6.40
C ILE A 5 -0.43 23.55 -6.10
N TYR A 6 -0.21 22.77 -7.16
CA TYR A 6 0.14 21.36 -7.06
C TYR A 6 1.65 21.16 -7.24
N ASP A 7 2.25 20.39 -6.33
CA ASP A 7 3.65 19.98 -6.36
C ASP A 7 3.77 18.48 -6.13
N THR A 8 4.81 17.84 -6.62
CA THR A 8 5.02 16.40 -6.50
C THR A 8 6.38 16.06 -5.91
N PHE A 9 6.44 14.90 -5.26
CA PHE A 9 7.66 14.31 -4.72
C PHE A 9 7.79 12.88 -5.19
N ASP A 10 9.01 12.44 -5.41
CA ASP A 10 9.27 11.08 -5.82
C ASP A 10 9.13 10.09 -4.65
N THR A 11 9.43 10.53 -3.41
CA THR A 11 9.39 9.70 -2.21
C THR A 11 8.99 10.49 -0.97
N ASN A 12 8.47 9.80 0.06
CA ASN A 12 8.20 10.39 1.37
C ASN A 12 9.48 10.98 2.00
N GLU A 13 10.62 10.32 1.81
CA GLU A 13 11.93 10.75 2.32
C GLU A 13 12.42 12.04 1.67
N ALA A 14 12.04 12.29 0.43
CA ALA A 14 12.33 13.57 -0.26
C ALA A 14 11.40 14.70 0.21
N MET A 15 10.16 14.38 0.54
CA MET A 15 9.14 15.33 1.01
C MET A 15 9.37 15.75 2.46
N TYR A 16 9.52 14.77 3.38
CA TYR A 16 9.50 14.98 4.82
C TYR A 16 10.50 16.06 5.32
N PRO A 17 11.80 16.08 4.92
CA PRO A 17 12.73 17.09 5.40
C PRO A 17 12.35 18.53 5.05
N ARG A 18 11.59 18.72 3.98
CA ARG A 18 11.11 20.07 3.58
C ARG A 18 9.97 20.52 4.50
N VAL A 19 9.03 19.62 4.78
CA VAL A 19 7.91 19.89 5.69
C VAL A 19 8.41 20.07 7.12
N GLU A 20 9.38 19.28 7.56
CA GLU A 20 9.98 19.39 8.89
C GLU A 20 10.72 20.75 9.06
N ALA A 21 11.45 21.18 8.03
CA ALA A 21 12.17 22.45 8.04
C ALA A 21 11.23 23.66 8.01
N ASP A 22 10.12 23.56 7.30
CA ASP A 22 9.10 24.62 7.19
C ASP A 22 7.69 24.00 7.02
N PRO A 23 6.97 23.74 8.11
CA PRO A 23 5.61 23.18 8.04
C PRO A 23 4.57 24.11 7.38
N SER A 24 4.92 25.37 7.09
CA SER A 24 4.03 26.31 6.38
C SER A 24 4.17 26.25 4.86
N LEU A 25 5.11 25.46 4.35
CA LEU A 25 5.41 25.35 2.92
C LEU A 25 4.23 24.76 2.12
N TYR A 26 3.49 23.85 2.73
CA TYR A 26 2.32 23.19 2.14
C TYR A 26 1.13 23.28 3.10
N ASP A 27 -0.08 23.40 2.55
CA ASP A 27 -1.32 23.37 3.33
C ASP A 27 -1.78 21.90 3.54
N VAL A 28 -1.67 21.09 2.48
CA VAL A 28 -2.08 19.69 2.44
C VAL A 28 -1.01 18.86 1.78
N ILE A 29 -0.75 17.69 2.29
CA ILE A 29 0.13 16.69 1.67
C ILE A 29 -0.52 15.32 1.74
N CYS A 30 -0.05 14.39 0.88
CA CYS A 30 -0.54 13.02 0.82
C CYS A 30 0.62 12.03 0.95
N PRO A 31 1.11 11.77 2.16
CA PRO A 31 2.14 10.77 2.43
C PRO A 31 1.54 9.39 2.69
N SER A 32 2.42 8.38 2.77
CA SER A 32 2.05 7.03 3.16
C SER A 32 2.00 6.86 4.69
N ASP A 33 1.35 5.82 5.15
CA ASP A 33 1.03 5.48 6.54
C ASP A 33 2.21 5.64 7.53
N TYR A 34 3.34 4.97 7.31
CA TYR A 34 4.52 5.06 8.18
C TYR A 34 5.07 6.48 8.29
N MET A 35 4.99 7.25 7.19
CA MET A 35 5.41 8.65 7.19
C MET A 35 4.39 9.54 7.93
N ILE A 36 3.09 9.26 7.82
CA ILE A 36 2.05 9.94 8.61
C ILE A 36 2.31 9.70 10.09
N GLU A 37 2.58 8.46 10.51
CA GLU A 37 2.91 8.13 11.89
C GLU A 37 4.12 8.93 12.39
N LYS A 38 5.22 8.94 11.61
CA LYS A 38 6.41 9.74 11.92
C LYS A 38 6.09 11.23 12.06
N MET A 39 5.26 11.78 11.18
CA MET A 39 4.86 13.19 11.18
C MET A 39 3.98 13.53 12.40
N ILE A 40 3.12 12.60 12.84
CA ILE A 40 2.33 12.73 14.05
C ILE A 40 3.27 12.78 15.27
N GLN A 41 4.21 11.83 15.35
CA GLN A 41 5.18 11.77 16.46
C GLN A 41 6.05 13.03 16.56
N ASN A 42 6.39 13.64 15.43
CA ASN A 42 7.18 14.86 15.36
C ASN A 42 6.36 16.16 15.43
N ASP A 43 5.05 16.05 15.69
CA ASP A 43 4.15 17.19 15.89
C ASP A 43 4.15 18.22 14.73
N VAL A 44 4.21 17.71 13.47
CA VAL A 44 4.22 18.56 12.26
C VAL A 44 2.88 18.59 11.53
N LEU A 45 1.85 17.93 12.07
CA LEU A 45 0.50 17.87 11.53
C LEU A 45 -0.53 18.58 12.43
N GLN A 46 -1.66 18.98 11.84
CA GLN A 46 -2.86 19.44 12.55
C GLN A 46 -3.90 18.33 12.58
N GLU A 47 -4.71 18.28 13.63
CA GLU A 47 -5.87 17.39 13.66
C GLU A 47 -6.89 17.79 12.59
N ILE A 48 -7.50 16.80 11.95
CA ILE A 48 -8.61 16.98 11.01
C ILE A 48 -9.88 17.31 11.78
N ASP A 49 -10.55 18.39 11.39
CA ASP A 49 -11.90 18.68 11.84
C ASP A 49 -12.91 17.92 10.96
N TRP A 50 -13.25 16.71 11.41
CA TRP A 50 -14.19 15.83 10.69
C TRP A 50 -15.59 16.43 10.48
N ASP A 51 -15.96 17.48 11.21
CA ASP A 51 -17.23 18.18 10.97
C ASP A 51 -17.19 19.05 9.70
N GLN A 52 -15.99 19.37 9.21
CA GLN A 52 -15.79 20.05 7.93
C GLN A 52 -15.70 19.09 6.75
N ILE A 53 -15.55 17.79 6.97
CA ILE A 53 -15.57 16.76 5.93
C ILE A 53 -17.00 16.25 5.78
N THR A 54 -17.77 16.87 4.90
CA THR A 54 -19.19 16.55 4.71
C THR A 54 -19.39 15.21 4.00
N ASN A 55 -18.40 14.77 3.24
CA ASN A 55 -18.37 13.49 2.54
C ASN A 55 -17.73 12.34 3.36
N LYS A 56 -17.51 12.52 4.66
CA LYS A 56 -16.86 11.52 5.53
C LYS A 56 -17.57 10.15 5.54
N GLU A 57 -18.89 10.15 5.41
CA GLU A 57 -19.69 8.92 5.36
C GLU A 57 -19.39 8.05 4.12
N ASN A 58 -18.71 8.62 3.12
CA ASN A 58 -18.26 7.88 1.96
C ASN A 58 -17.01 7.03 2.26
N ILE A 59 -16.30 7.27 3.36
CA ILE A 59 -15.13 6.47 3.74
C ILE A 59 -15.60 5.24 4.52
N GLY A 60 -15.25 4.04 4.03
CA GLY A 60 -15.66 2.78 4.64
C GLY A 60 -15.03 2.57 6.03
N GLU A 61 -15.85 2.08 6.98
CA GLU A 61 -15.43 1.89 8.38
C GLU A 61 -14.25 0.92 8.53
N VAL A 62 -14.18 -0.13 7.69
CA VAL A 62 -13.06 -1.09 7.68
C VAL A 62 -11.72 -0.42 7.40
N TYR A 63 -11.70 0.55 6.48
CA TYR A 63 -10.49 1.29 6.13
C TYR A 63 -10.07 2.26 7.23
N LEU A 64 -11.04 2.97 7.83
CA LEU A 64 -10.76 3.82 8.99
C LEU A 64 -10.21 3.02 10.17
N LYS A 65 -10.77 1.82 10.43
CA LYS A 65 -10.27 0.90 11.46
C LYS A 65 -8.82 0.45 11.16
N SER A 66 -8.50 0.16 9.90
CA SER A 66 -7.13 -0.20 9.51
C SER A 66 -6.15 0.97 9.71
N CYS A 67 -6.56 2.20 9.40
CA CYS A 67 -5.73 3.40 9.59
C CYS A 67 -5.43 3.70 11.06
N GLU A 68 -6.20 3.18 12.04
CA GLU A 68 -5.87 3.34 13.46
C GLU A 68 -4.50 2.73 13.84
N GLY A 69 -3.94 1.87 12.99
CA GLY A 69 -2.59 1.32 13.18
C GLY A 69 -1.49 2.39 13.18
N PHE A 70 -1.64 3.45 12.39
CA PHE A 70 -0.68 4.56 12.30
C PHE A 70 -1.23 5.92 12.76
N ASP A 71 -2.55 6.10 12.78
CA ASP A 71 -3.24 7.30 13.27
C ASP A 71 -4.35 6.92 14.27
N PRO A 72 -4.02 6.66 15.55
CA PRO A 72 -4.99 6.23 16.55
C PRO A 72 -6.16 7.22 16.74
N GLY A 73 -7.36 6.74 16.42
CA GLY A 73 -8.60 7.51 16.46
C GLY A 73 -8.82 8.37 15.22
N ASN A 74 -8.09 8.14 14.14
CA ASN A 74 -8.21 8.83 12.85
C ASN A 74 -8.25 10.37 13.00
N LYS A 75 -7.25 10.91 13.69
CA LYS A 75 -7.22 12.34 14.05
C LYS A 75 -6.56 13.22 13.00
N TYR A 76 -5.59 12.69 12.28
CA TYR A 76 -4.70 13.49 11.44
C TYR A 76 -4.83 13.16 9.95
N CYS A 77 -5.32 11.97 9.61
CA CYS A 77 -5.35 11.45 8.25
C CYS A 77 -6.76 11.17 7.76
N VAL A 78 -7.03 11.57 6.52
CA VAL A 78 -8.18 11.11 5.75
C VAL A 78 -7.67 10.17 4.67
N PRO A 79 -7.97 8.85 4.73
CA PRO A 79 -7.45 7.89 3.76
C PRO A 79 -7.92 8.21 2.35
N TYR A 80 -7.00 8.09 1.40
CA TYR A 80 -7.18 8.45 0.00
C TYR A 80 -7.16 7.23 -0.92
N THR A 81 -6.13 6.42 -0.79
CA THR A 81 -5.95 5.21 -1.56
C THR A 81 -5.26 4.14 -0.72
N PHE A 82 -5.41 2.89 -1.12
CA PHE A 82 -4.72 1.78 -0.48
C PHE A 82 -4.25 0.76 -1.52
N GLY A 83 -3.29 -0.05 -1.11
CA GLY A 83 -2.84 -1.18 -1.88
C GLY A 83 -2.21 -2.23 -0.99
N THR A 84 -1.86 -3.36 -1.60
CA THR A 84 -1.20 -4.47 -0.93
C THR A 84 0.05 -4.89 -1.69
N VAL A 85 0.97 -5.56 -1.01
CA VAL A 85 2.03 -6.33 -1.65
C VAL A 85 1.53 -7.75 -1.82
N GLY A 86 1.68 -8.33 -3.00
CA GLY A 86 1.21 -9.69 -3.25
C GLY A 86 2.00 -10.42 -4.31
N ILE A 87 1.52 -11.59 -4.65
CA ILE A 87 2.12 -12.47 -5.64
C ILE A 87 1.37 -12.29 -6.96
N LEU A 88 2.11 -11.90 -8.02
CA LEU A 88 1.65 -11.97 -9.39
C LEU A 88 2.23 -13.24 -10.01
N TYR A 89 1.40 -14.09 -10.58
CA TYR A 89 1.87 -15.30 -11.24
C TYR A 89 1.25 -15.44 -12.64
N ASN A 90 1.98 -16.13 -13.52
CA ASN A 90 1.52 -16.44 -14.87
C ASN A 90 0.95 -17.86 -14.91
N LYS A 91 -0.36 -17.99 -15.17
CA LYS A 91 -1.08 -19.29 -15.22
C LYS A 91 -0.50 -20.28 -16.23
N GLU A 92 0.10 -19.79 -17.31
CA GLU A 92 0.71 -20.64 -18.32
C GLU A 92 2.14 -21.12 -17.97
N LEU A 93 2.78 -20.49 -16.95
CA LEU A 93 4.14 -20.81 -16.52
C LEU A 93 4.22 -21.55 -15.18
N VAL A 94 3.15 -21.55 -14.40
CA VAL A 94 3.03 -22.37 -13.19
C VAL A 94 2.42 -23.73 -13.53
N ASP A 95 2.65 -24.75 -12.68
CA ASP A 95 2.03 -26.05 -12.86
C ASP A 95 0.50 -25.94 -12.79
N GLU A 96 -0.23 -26.67 -13.66
CA GLU A 96 -1.71 -26.62 -13.77
C GLU A 96 -2.42 -26.90 -12.43
N ASP A 97 -1.82 -27.74 -11.58
CA ASP A 97 -2.33 -28.09 -10.26
C ASP A 97 -1.73 -27.23 -9.12
N ALA A 98 -0.93 -26.22 -9.42
CA ALA A 98 -0.28 -25.39 -8.40
C ALA A 98 -1.32 -24.51 -7.69
N VAL A 99 -1.23 -24.46 -6.36
CA VAL A 99 -2.04 -23.57 -5.53
C VAL A 99 -1.14 -22.42 -5.08
N ILE A 100 -1.33 -21.25 -5.68
CA ILE A 100 -0.55 -20.04 -5.39
C ILE A 100 -1.36 -19.19 -4.40
N ASP A 101 -1.37 -19.56 -3.13
CA ASP A 101 -2.15 -18.89 -2.08
C ASP A 101 -1.33 -18.55 -0.82
N SER A 102 -0.01 -18.76 -0.87
CA SER A 102 0.89 -18.66 0.28
C SER A 102 2.23 -18.09 -0.12
N TRP A 103 2.87 -17.35 0.77
CA TRP A 103 4.25 -16.92 0.60
C TRP A 103 5.23 -18.09 0.46
N ASP A 104 4.86 -19.31 0.88
CA ASP A 104 5.69 -20.51 0.73
C ASP A 104 6.11 -20.78 -0.73
N VAL A 105 5.33 -20.36 -1.71
CA VAL A 105 5.65 -20.53 -3.13
C VAL A 105 6.96 -19.86 -3.53
N LEU A 106 7.36 -18.79 -2.86
CA LEU A 106 8.63 -18.11 -3.11
C LEU A 106 9.85 -18.93 -2.62
N TRP A 107 9.64 -19.98 -1.81
CA TRP A 107 10.64 -20.94 -1.36
C TRP A 107 10.58 -22.29 -2.10
N ASP A 108 9.66 -22.42 -3.07
CA ASP A 108 9.55 -23.63 -3.86
C ASP A 108 10.67 -23.72 -4.92
N GLU A 109 11.51 -24.74 -4.82
CA GLU A 109 12.63 -24.99 -5.77
C GLU A 109 12.15 -25.28 -7.20
N THR A 110 10.85 -25.60 -7.40
CA THR A 110 10.25 -25.77 -8.73
C THR A 110 10.39 -24.49 -9.56
N TYR A 111 10.26 -23.32 -8.92
CA TYR A 111 10.33 -22.01 -9.55
C TYR A 111 11.72 -21.35 -9.46
N LYS A 112 12.76 -22.14 -9.19
CA LYS A 112 14.13 -21.61 -9.08
C LYS A 112 14.59 -20.93 -10.38
N ASN A 113 15.11 -19.69 -10.24
CA ASN A 113 15.47 -18.76 -11.31
C ASN A 113 14.27 -18.32 -12.15
N ASP A 114 13.07 -18.39 -11.59
CA ASP A 114 11.82 -17.97 -12.23
C ASP A 114 10.92 -17.14 -11.28
N ILE A 115 11.53 -16.60 -10.22
CA ILE A 115 10.93 -15.70 -9.23
C ILE A 115 11.57 -14.32 -9.35
N ILE A 116 10.75 -13.26 -9.38
CA ILE A 116 11.19 -11.87 -9.24
C ILE A 116 10.74 -11.38 -7.87
N MET A 117 11.69 -11.02 -7.04
CA MET A 117 11.47 -10.52 -5.68
C MET A 117 11.52 -9.00 -5.64
N GLN A 118 10.82 -8.38 -4.68
CA GLN A 118 10.91 -6.94 -4.43
C GLN A 118 12.32 -6.54 -3.98
N ASP A 119 12.85 -5.48 -4.59
CA ASP A 119 14.10 -4.81 -4.18
C ASP A 119 13.81 -3.76 -3.10
N SER A 120 13.06 -4.17 -2.09
CA SER A 120 12.69 -3.40 -0.91
C SER A 120 13.02 -4.24 0.32
N VAL A 121 13.87 -3.72 1.19
CA VAL A 121 14.25 -4.42 2.43
C VAL A 121 13.02 -4.68 3.30
N ARG A 122 12.16 -3.66 3.46
CA ARG A 122 10.97 -3.76 4.29
C ARG A 122 9.99 -4.82 3.78
N ASP A 123 9.72 -4.83 2.46
CA ASP A 123 8.82 -5.82 1.87
C ASP A 123 9.40 -7.23 1.88
N ALA A 124 10.70 -7.37 1.62
CA ALA A 124 11.36 -8.68 1.71
C ALA A 124 11.27 -9.27 3.13
N PHE A 125 11.54 -8.46 4.17
CA PHE A 125 11.38 -8.89 5.55
C PHE A 125 9.92 -9.17 5.90
N MET A 126 8.97 -8.33 5.48
CA MET A 126 7.53 -8.55 5.66
C MET A 126 7.11 -9.93 5.15
N ILE A 127 7.50 -10.28 3.92
CA ILE A 127 7.17 -11.57 3.30
C ILE A 127 7.68 -12.74 4.15
N SER A 128 8.94 -12.66 4.61
CA SER A 128 9.53 -13.72 5.42
C SER A 128 8.89 -13.81 6.81
N LEU A 129 8.63 -12.67 7.45
CA LEU A 129 7.99 -12.59 8.75
C LEU A 129 6.55 -13.13 8.71
N LYS A 130 5.74 -12.71 7.73
CA LYS A 130 4.37 -13.22 7.57
C LYS A 130 4.37 -14.72 7.30
N ARG A 131 5.25 -15.22 6.47
CA ARG A 131 5.45 -16.66 6.23
C ARG A 131 5.75 -17.43 7.52
N LEU A 132 6.55 -16.85 8.41
CA LEU A 132 6.88 -17.43 9.72
C LEU A 132 5.77 -17.26 10.78
N GLY A 133 4.74 -16.45 10.49
CA GLY A 133 3.64 -16.14 11.39
C GLY A 133 3.92 -15.00 12.36
N TYR A 134 4.92 -14.17 12.06
CA TYR A 134 5.28 -12.99 12.83
C TYR A 134 4.61 -11.72 12.30
N SER A 135 4.57 -10.67 13.12
CA SER A 135 4.16 -9.34 12.67
C SER A 135 5.20 -8.72 11.73
N CYS A 136 4.75 -8.03 10.68
CA CYS A 136 5.66 -7.26 9.81
C CYS A 136 6.25 -6.02 10.51
N ASN A 137 5.79 -5.71 11.73
CA ASN A 137 6.25 -4.60 12.57
C ASN A 137 7.07 -5.07 13.76
N THR A 138 7.46 -6.35 13.81
CA THR A 138 8.30 -6.84 14.92
C THR A 138 9.64 -6.11 15.00
N THR A 139 10.08 -5.84 16.21
CA THR A 139 11.43 -5.37 16.54
C THR A 139 12.20 -6.40 17.38
N ASP A 140 11.67 -7.62 17.49
CA ASP A 140 12.33 -8.72 18.17
C ASP A 140 13.50 -9.24 17.33
N GLU A 141 14.71 -9.19 17.93
CA GLU A 141 15.94 -9.57 17.21
C GLU A 141 15.97 -11.05 16.81
N ASP A 142 15.34 -11.94 17.58
CA ASP A 142 15.32 -13.37 17.27
C ASP A 142 14.40 -13.63 16.07
N GLU A 143 13.23 -12.99 15.99
CA GLU A 143 12.30 -13.07 14.87
C GLU A 143 12.91 -12.46 13.59
N LEU A 144 13.58 -11.31 13.71
CA LEU A 144 14.27 -10.66 12.58
C LEU A 144 15.43 -11.53 12.05
N ASN A 145 16.20 -12.14 12.96
CA ASN A 145 17.30 -13.04 12.58
C ASN A 145 16.75 -14.30 11.89
N GLU A 146 15.66 -14.90 12.36
CA GLU A 146 15.03 -16.05 11.71
C GLU A 146 14.55 -15.68 10.30
N ALA A 147 13.84 -14.55 10.16
CA ALA A 147 13.39 -14.05 8.85
C ALA A 147 14.57 -13.79 7.89
N MET A 148 15.68 -13.24 8.39
CA MET A 148 16.88 -13.02 7.58
C MET A 148 17.51 -14.33 7.09
N GLU A 149 17.59 -15.38 7.94
CA GLU A 149 18.13 -16.69 7.51
C GLU A 149 17.24 -17.33 6.44
N GLU A 150 15.91 -17.22 6.56
CA GLU A 150 14.98 -17.66 5.52
C GLU A 150 15.18 -16.89 4.21
N LEU A 151 15.33 -15.56 4.26
CA LEU A 151 15.62 -14.75 3.07
C LEU A 151 16.94 -15.12 2.39
N LYS A 152 17.97 -15.50 3.17
CA LYS A 152 19.24 -16.02 2.61
C LYS A 152 19.05 -17.34 1.84
N ILE A 153 18.07 -18.16 2.22
CA ILE A 153 17.71 -19.38 1.50
C ILE A 153 16.95 -18.98 0.23
N GLN A 154 15.92 -18.16 0.36
CA GLN A 154 15.03 -17.71 -0.69
C GLN A 154 15.79 -16.97 -1.82
N SER A 155 16.76 -16.12 -1.47
CA SER A 155 17.56 -15.35 -2.43
C SER A 155 18.27 -16.19 -3.49
N LYS A 156 18.51 -17.49 -3.21
CA LYS A 156 19.14 -18.43 -4.14
C LYS A 156 18.17 -18.96 -5.20
N LEU A 157 16.89 -18.70 -5.03
CA LEU A 157 15.81 -19.10 -5.93
C LEU A 157 15.45 -17.97 -6.90
N ASN A 158 15.76 -16.72 -6.55
CA ASN A 158 15.39 -15.57 -7.34
C ASN A 158 16.14 -15.48 -8.67
N LYS A 159 15.41 -15.04 -9.68
CA LYS A 159 15.94 -14.60 -10.97
C LYS A 159 16.46 -13.17 -10.91
N ALA A 160 15.73 -12.30 -10.23
CA ALA A 160 16.03 -10.88 -10.09
C ALA A 160 15.40 -10.29 -8.83
N TYR A 161 15.93 -9.13 -8.45
CA TYR A 161 15.30 -8.20 -7.52
C TYR A 161 14.97 -6.93 -8.30
N THR A 162 13.72 -6.47 -8.25
CA THR A 162 13.27 -5.24 -8.94
C THR A 162 12.11 -4.60 -8.16
N ILE A 163 11.80 -3.35 -8.45
CA ILE A 163 10.59 -2.67 -7.98
C ILE A 163 9.64 -2.50 -9.16
N ASP A 164 9.78 -1.43 -9.95
CA ASP A 164 8.84 -1.11 -11.03
C ASP A 164 8.97 -2.05 -12.24
N GLU A 165 10.19 -2.53 -12.53
CA GLU A 165 10.41 -3.38 -13.71
C GLU A 165 9.80 -4.78 -13.58
N VAL A 166 9.32 -5.20 -12.40
CA VAL A 166 8.61 -6.46 -12.23
C VAL A 166 7.40 -6.51 -13.16
N ARG A 167 6.65 -5.44 -13.26
CA ARG A 167 5.49 -5.30 -14.15
C ARG A 167 5.81 -5.72 -15.59
N ASP A 168 6.75 -5.01 -16.21
CA ASP A 168 7.11 -5.26 -17.61
C ASP A 168 7.70 -6.66 -17.84
N LYS A 169 8.44 -7.19 -16.84
CA LYS A 169 8.99 -8.54 -16.89
C LYS A 169 7.90 -9.61 -16.84
N MET A 170 6.90 -9.44 -15.97
CA MET A 170 5.79 -10.39 -15.84
C MET A 170 4.89 -10.36 -17.08
N ILE A 171 4.55 -9.17 -17.60
CA ILE A 171 3.79 -9.02 -18.85
C ILE A 171 4.46 -9.77 -20.01
N ASN A 172 5.78 -9.69 -20.10
CA ASN A 172 6.55 -10.35 -21.17
C ASN A 172 6.85 -11.84 -20.87
N GLY A 173 6.33 -12.43 -19.83
CA GLY A 173 6.54 -13.84 -19.47
C GLY A 173 7.99 -14.14 -19.09
N ALA A 174 8.72 -13.17 -18.53
CA ALA A 174 10.11 -13.36 -18.15
C ALA A 174 10.27 -14.18 -16.87
N ALA A 175 9.23 -14.34 -16.05
CA ALA A 175 9.21 -15.17 -14.85
C ALA A 175 7.81 -15.76 -14.64
N ALA A 176 7.75 -16.88 -13.91
CA ALA A 176 6.49 -17.50 -13.53
C ALA A 176 5.82 -16.76 -12.37
N ILE A 177 6.63 -16.22 -11.44
CA ILE A 177 6.16 -15.59 -10.20
C ILE A 177 6.91 -14.27 -9.99
N GLY A 178 6.17 -13.23 -9.59
CA GLY A 178 6.70 -11.93 -9.19
C GLY A 178 6.01 -11.41 -7.94
N VAL A 179 6.75 -10.69 -7.11
CA VAL A 179 6.16 -9.91 -6.01
C VAL A 179 5.94 -8.49 -6.51
N ILE A 180 4.71 -7.98 -6.36
CA ILE A 180 4.28 -6.71 -6.95
C ILE A 180 3.28 -5.99 -6.05
N TYR A 181 3.10 -4.69 -6.26
CA TYR A 181 2.03 -3.90 -5.65
C TYR A 181 0.70 -4.08 -6.41
N SER A 182 -0.39 -4.15 -5.68
CA SER A 182 -1.73 -4.45 -6.24
C SER A 182 -2.20 -3.47 -7.32
N GLY A 183 -1.82 -2.20 -7.27
CA GLY A 183 -2.20 -1.21 -8.27
C GLY A 183 -1.61 -1.45 -9.66
N GLU A 184 -0.52 -2.20 -9.75
CA GLU A 184 0.07 -2.60 -11.03
C GLU A 184 -0.64 -3.80 -11.67
N TYR A 185 -1.42 -4.55 -10.87
CA TYR A 185 -2.04 -5.81 -11.30
C TYR A 185 -3.04 -5.63 -12.44
N LEU A 186 -3.96 -4.67 -12.32
CA LEU A 186 -4.97 -4.45 -13.36
C LEU A 186 -4.32 -4.12 -14.72
N TYR A 187 -3.31 -3.27 -14.71
CA TYR A 187 -2.55 -2.99 -15.92
C TYR A 187 -1.84 -4.23 -16.46
N CYS A 188 -1.23 -5.04 -15.58
CA CYS A 188 -0.62 -6.30 -16.00
C CYS A 188 -1.61 -7.24 -16.65
N GLN A 189 -2.83 -7.35 -16.09
CA GLN A 189 -3.88 -8.25 -16.59
C GLN A 189 -4.46 -7.77 -17.94
N GLU A 190 -4.57 -6.45 -18.16
CA GLU A 190 -4.96 -5.88 -19.45
C GLU A 190 -3.97 -6.23 -20.57
N GLU A 191 -2.67 -6.21 -20.27
CA GLU A 191 -1.60 -6.50 -21.24
C GLU A 191 -1.35 -8.01 -21.40
N ASN A 192 -1.64 -8.82 -20.37
CA ASN A 192 -1.47 -10.26 -20.38
C ASN A 192 -2.53 -10.94 -19.48
N GLU A 193 -3.58 -11.48 -20.08
CA GLU A 193 -4.72 -12.12 -19.40
C GLU A 193 -4.37 -13.40 -18.61
N ASP A 194 -3.17 -13.93 -18.80
CA ASP A 194 -2.68 -15.09 -18.04
C ASP A 194 -2.09 -14.71 -16.68
N LEU A 195 -1.99 -13.41 -16.38
CA LEU A 195 -1.49 -12.93 -15.10
C LEU A 195 -2.61 -12.83 -14.07
N GLU A 196 -2.35 -13.41 -12.90
CA GLU A 196 -3.25 -13.36 -11.75
C GLU A 196 -2.50 -12.88 -10.51
N TYR A 197 -3.19 -12.08 -9.70
CA TYR A 197 -2.66 -11.56 -8.44
C TYR A 197 -3.34 -12.23 -7.24
N VAL A 198 -2.57 -12.53 -6.22
CA VAL A 198 -3.09 -13.10 -4.98
C VAL A 198 -2.47 -12.43 -3.76
N ILE A 199 -3.32 -12.17 -2.77
CA ILE A 199 -2.91 -11.83 -1.42
C ILE A 199 -2.75 -13.15 -0.66
N PRO A 200 -1.53 -13.49 -0.20
CA PRO A 200 -1.29 -14.74 0.51
C PRO A 200 -2.10 -14.86 1.80
N LYS A 201 -2.48 -16.09 2.13
CA LYS A 201 -3.34 -16.41 3.28
C LYS A 201 -2.75 -16.05 4.64
N GLU A 202 -1.44 -15.90 4.72
CA GLU A 202 -0.73 -15.43 5.90
C GLU A 202 -0.93 -13.92 6.14
N GLY A 203 -1.55 -13.23 5.19
CA GLY A 203 -1.62 -11.78 5.15
C GLY A 203 -0.36 -11.14 4.58
N THR A 204 -0.38 -9.84 4.47
CA THR A 204 0.67 -9.04 3.86
C THR A 204 0.70 -7.62 4.42
N ASN A 205 1.54 -6.75 3.88
CA ASN A 205 1.40 -5.32 4.07
C ASN A 205 0.18 -4.79 3.29
N ILE A 206 -0.69 -4.07 3.99
CA ILE A 206 -1.67 -3.17 3.39
C ILE A 206 -1.24 -1.75 3.73
N TRP A 207 -1.02 -0.92 2.73
CA TRP A 207 -0.58 0.45 2.93
C TRP A 207 -1.67 1.44 2.53
N TYR A 208 -1.63 2.61 3.14
CA TYR A 208 -2.53 3.71 2.87
C TYR A 208 -1.74 4.97 2.57
N ASP A 209 -2.11 5.66 1.50
CA ASP A 209 -1.78 7.06 1.35
C ASP A 209 -2.98 7.88 1.84
N GLY A 210 -2.71 8.98 2.51
CA GLY A 210 -3.78 9.76 3.10
C GLY A 210 -3.49 11.26 3.11
N TRP A 211 -4.56 12.03 3.07
CA TRP A 211 -4.51 13.48 3.12
C TRP A 211 -4.35 13.96 4.55
N VAL A 212 -3.30 14.72 4.79
CA VAL A 212 -3.00 15.33 6.09
C VAL A 212 -2.79 16.85 5.92
N ILE A 213 -3.09 17.60 6.99
CA ILE A 213 -2.91 19.07 7.02
C ILE A 213 -1.66 19.38 7.83
N THR A 214 -0.74 20.14 7.25
CA THR A 214 0.50 20.52 7.94
C THR A 214 0.23 21.51 9.07
N LYS A 215 1.02 21.46 10.11
CA LYS A 215 0.85 22.29 11.32
C LYS A 215 0.99 23.78 11.06
N GLY A 216 1.77 24.16 10.06
CA GLY A 216 2.01 25.55 9.67
C GLY A 216 1.02 26.12 8.66
N SER A 217 0.04 25.33 8.20
CA SER A 217 -0.94 25.83 7.23
C SER A 217 -1.70 27.04 7.75
N GLU A 218 -1.76 28.09 6.95
CA GLU A 218 -2.58 29.28 7.18
C GLU A 218 -3.95 29.17 6.47
N ASN A 219 -4.14 28.13 5.62
CA ASN A 219 -5.32 27.94 4.79
C ASN A 219 -6.18 26.72 5.22
N VAL A 220 -6.24 26.43 6.51
CA VAL A 220 -6.87 25.24 7.12
C VAL A 220 -8.29 24.99 6.62
N GLU A 221 -9.12 26.03 6.51
CA GLU A 221 -10.50 25.91 5.99
C GLU A 221 -10.51 25.48 4.51
N ASN A 222 -9.57 25.98 3.69
CA ASN A 222 -9.46 25.57 2.29
C ASN A 222 -8.90 24.16 2.17
N ALA A 223 -7.97 23.78 3.05
CA ALA A 223 -7.44 22.42 3.15
C ALA A 223 -8.56 21.40 3.40
N HIS A 224 -9.44 21.66 4.37
CA HIS A 224 -10.60 20.79 4.63
C HIS A 224 -11.56 20.74 3.43
N LYS A 225 -11.82 21.85 2.74
CA LYS A 225 -12.66 21.87 1.53
C LYS A 225 -12.04 21.06 0.38
N TRP A 226 -10.71 21.08 0.26
CA TRP A 226 -10.02 20.28 -0.73
C TRP A 226 -10.13 18.78 -0.40
N ILE A 227 -9.89 18.41 0.84
CA ILE A 227 -10.01 17.02 1.31
C ILE A 227 -11.47 16.56 1.18
N ASP A 228 -12.45 17.38 1.59
CA ASP A 228 -13.87 17.06 1.43
C ASP A 228 -14.26 16.81 -0.04
N PHE A 229 -13.74 17.65 -0.95
CA PHE A 229 -13.95 17.44 -2.39
C PHE A 229 -13.42 16.10 -2.86
N LEU A 230 -12.21 15.73 -2.43
CA LEU A 230 -11.60 14.44 -2.79
C LEU A 230 -12.32 13.24 -2.18
N CYS A 231 -13.05 13.43 -1.07
CA CYS A 231 -13.93 12.41 -0.49
C CYS A 231 -15.30 12.31 -1.19
N SER A 232 -15.60 13.18 -2.17
CA SER A 232 -16.83 13.03 -2.96
C SER A 232 -16.77 11.77 -3.85
N GLN A 233 -17.94 11.19 -4.10
CA GLN A 233 -18.06 9.99 -4.92
C GLN A 233 -17.37 10.12 -6.27
N GLU A 234 -17.66 11.23 -6.99
CA GLU A 234 -17.15 11.48 -8.34
C GLU A 234 -15.62 11.65 -8.34
N ALA A 235 -15.08 12.51 -7.45
CA ALA A 235 -13.64 12.75 -7.42
C ALA A 235 -12.85 11.50 -6.99
N ALA A 236 -13.36 10.73 -6.05
CA ALA A 236 -12.73 9.48 -5.63
C ALA A 236 -12.76 8.42 -6.74
N TYR A 237 -13.86 8.35 -7.51
CA TYR A 237 -13.97 7.46 -8.67
C TYR A 237 -13.01 7.88 -9.79
N ASP A 238 -12.97 9.17 -10.16
CA ASP A 238 -12.04 9.66 -11.19
C ASP A 238 -10.58 9.40 -10.81
N ASN A 239 -10.23 9.54 -9.53
CA ASN A 239 -8.89 9.19 -9.04
C ASN A 239 -8.62 7.68 -9.18
N PHE A 240 -9.56 6.83 -8.78
CA PHE A 240 -9.43 5.39 -8.93
C PHE A 240 -9.18 5.00 -10.40
N GLU A 241 -9.97 5.50 -11.34
CA GLU A 241 -9.80 5.22 -12.77
C GLU A 241 -8.45 5.67 -13.33
N TYR A 242 -7.81 6.65 -12.69
CA TYR A 242 -6.53 7.16 -13.14
C TYR A 242 -5.34 6.38 -12.55
N ILE A 243 -5.42 6.00 -11.25
CA ILE A 243 -4.29 5.41 -10.54
C ILE A 243 -4.40 3.89 -10.36
N TYR A 244 -5.58 3.29 -10.51
CA TYR A 244 -5.88 1.86 -10.34
C TYR A 244 -5.56 1.25 -8.97
N TYR A 245 -5.22 2.04 -7.97
CA TYR A 245 -5.11 1.58 -6.58
C TYR A 245 -6.46 1.64 -5.89
N GLY A 246 -6.70 0.73 -4.95
CA GLY A 246 -7.96 0.64 -4.23
C GLY A 246 -8.37 1.95 -3.58
N THR A 247 -9.65 2.30 -3.68
CA THR A 247 -10.19 3.49 -3.00
C THR A 247 -10.94 3.09 -1.73
N PRO A 248 -10.68 3.73 -0.57
CA PRO A 248 -11.44 3.53 0.65
C PRO A 248 -12.83 4.18 0.60
N ASN A 249 -13.17 4.88 -0.49
CA ASN A 249 -14.45 5.56 -0.68
C ASN A 249 -15.51 4.58 -1.18
N ILE A 250 -16.38 4.10 -0.28
CA ILE A 250 -17.42 3.11 -0.60
C ILE A 250 -18.48 3.63 -1.57
N ALA A 251 -18.71 4.94 -1.61
CA ALA A 251 -19.61 5.52 -2.61
C ALA A 251 -18.99 5.48 -4.02
N ALA A 252 -17.68 5.72 -4.14
CA ALA A 252 -16.96 5.56 -5.40
C ALA A 252 -16.92 4.09 -5.85
N GLN A 253 -16.78 3.15 -4.90
CA GLN A 253 -16.82 1.72 -5.20
C GLN A 253 -18.12 1.28 -5.88
N GLU A 254 -19.25 1.96 -5.62
CA GLU A 254 -20.53 1.70 -6.30
C GLU A 254 -20.52 2.01 -7.80
N LEU A 255 -19.54 2.81 -8.27
CA LEU A 255 -19.40 3.19 -9.68
C LEU A 255 -18.40 2.29 -10.44
N ILE A 256 -17.60 1.52 -9.71
CA ILE A 256 -16.56 0.64 -10.28
C ILE A 256 -17.22 -0.58 -10.92
N ASP A 257 -16.68 -1.01 -12.06
CA ASP A 257 -17.15 -2.19 -12.76
C ASP A 257 -17.17 -3.44 -11.87
N GLU A 258 -18.24 -4.26 -12.01
CA GLU A 258 -18.48 -5.42 -11.16
C GLU A 258 -17.32 -6.42 -11.17
N ASP A 259 -16.64 -6.60 -12.28
CA ASP A 259 -15.48 -7.49 -12.41
C ASP A 259 -14.27 -6.99 -11.63
N ILE A 260 -14.12 -5.67 -11.48
CA ILE A 260 -13.03 -5.06 -10.73
C ILE A 260 -13.34 -5.01 -9.23
N ILE A 261 -14.56 -4.58 -8.86
CA ILE A 261 -14.92 -4.47 -7.43
C ILE A 261 -14.98 -5.83 -6.74
N ASN A 262 -15.30 -6.90 -7.48
CA ASN A 262 -15.29 -8.26 -6.97
C ASN A 262 -13.91 -8.95 -7.09
N ASN A 263 -12.89 -8.26 -7.58
CA ASN A 263 -11.55 -8.80 -7.68
C ASN A 263 -10.83 -8.66 -6.33
N PRO A 264 -10.54 -9.77 -5.62
CA PRO A 264 -9.94 -9.73 -4.28
C PRO A 264 -8.49 -9.21 -4.29
N GLY A 265 -7.84 -9.17 -5.45
CA GLY A 265 -6.51 -8.57 -5.61
C GLY A 265 -6.54 -7.04 -5.56
N VAL A 266 -7.68 -6.42 -5.87
CA VAL A 266 -7.87 -4.96 -5.87
C VAL A 266 -8.67 -4.52 -4.65
N PHE A 267 -9.77 -5.24 -4.36
CA PHE A 267 -10.66 -5.00 -3.23
C PHE A 267 -10.75 -6.27 -2.37
N PRO A 268 -9.79 -6.49 -1.47
CA PRO A 268 -9.82 -7.61 -0.55
C PRO A 268 -11.01 -7.51 0.41
N ASP A 269 -11.56 -8.67 0.80
CA ASP A 269 -12.62 -8.72 1.79
C ASP A 269 -12.12 -8.37 3.20
N GLU A 270 -13.06 -8.13 4.13
CA GLU A 270 -12.72 -7.75 5.50
C GLU A 270 -11.83 -8.79 6.19
N GLU A 271 -12.05 -10.10 5.95
CA GLU A 271 -11.24 -11.17 6.55
C GLU A 271 -9.79 -11.11 6.07
N THR A 272 -9.58 -10.78 4.81
CA THR A 272 -8.24 -10.59 4.23
C THR A 272 -7.59 -9.32 4.79
N ILE A 273 -8.32 -8.19 4.85
CA ILE A 273 -7.83 -6.93 5.41
C ILE A 273 -7.41 -7.12 6.89
N GLU A 274 -8.18 -7.87 7.68
CA GLU A 274 -7.86 -8.14 9.10
C GLU A 274 -6.57 -8.97 9.31
N LYS A 275 -6.11 -9.71 8.29
CA LYS A 275 -4.83 -10.45 8.31
C LYS A 275 -3.65 -9.59 7.84
N CYS A 276 -3.94 -8.50 7.14
CA CYS A 276 -2.93 -7.56 6.68
C CYS A 276 -2.52 -6.60 7.80
N GLU A 277 -1.34 -6.04 7.67
CA GLU A 277 -0.82 -5.06 8.62
C GLU A 277 -0.33 -3.83 7.86
N VAL A 278 -0.61 -2.64 8.38
CA VAL A 278 0.06 -1.41 7.95
C VAL A 278 1.50 -1.41 8.45
N TYR A 279 2.40 -0.74 7.75
CA TYR A 279 3.74 -0.51 8.29
C TYR A 279 3.69 0.58 9.35
N ASN A 280 4.26 0.28 10.50
CA ASN A 280 4.52 1.26 11.54
C ASN A 280 5.92 1.86 11.39
N TYR A 281 6.10 3.06 11.90
CA TYR A 281 7.42 3.64 12.06
C TYR A 281 8.16 2.92 13.20
N LEU A 282 9.21 2.19 12.87
CA LEU A 282 9.95 1.35 13.82
C LEU A 282 11.02 2.12 14.63
N GLY A 283 11.22 3.40 14.33
CA GLY A 283 12.28 4.21 14.93
C GLY A 283 13.60 4.12 14.17
N GLU A 284 14.49 5.11 14.40
CA GLU A 284 15.76 5.26 13.67
C GLU A 284 16.74 4.07 13.85
N GLU A 285 16.57 3.25 14.91
CA GLU A 285 17.48 2.11 15.19
C GLU A 285 17.04 0.82 14.48
N ALA A 286 15.79 0.74 14.03
CA ALA A 286 15.22 -0.45 13.40
C ALA A 286 14.97 -0.29 11.88
N GLU A 287 15.07 0.92 11.37
CA GLU A 287 15.10 1.24 9.94
C GLU A 287 16.54 1.23 9.42
#